data_84d3b0d9f8cb6fdf2ce12399eb7b472a
#
_entry.id   84d3b0d9f8cb6fdf2ce12399eb7b472a
#
_cell.length_a   1.000
_cell.length_b   1.000
_cell.length_c   1.000
_cell.angle_alpha   90.00
_cell.angle_beta   90.00
_cell.angle_gamma   90.00
#
_symmetry.space_group_name_H-M   'P 1'
#
loop_
_entity.id
_entity.type
_entity.pdbx_description
1 polymer ?
#
loop_
_entity_poly.entity_id
_entity_poly.type
_entity_poly.pdbx_seq_one_letter_code
_entity_poly.pdbx_strand_id
1 'polypeptide(L)'
;MKENIEEITNGIETVKKLKPSTYNIRKSYNPNDDGKKHHGFIAHEVQEAIPNIGNIVSGTKDAMEEVFYGVNEDDVVPEGKKAGDSTGTFTDKPDYQGIDYGHMTPILAAAIKELITKVETLEAEVATLKGS
;
A
#
# COMPACT_ATOMS: atom_id res chain seq x y z
N MET A 1 14.56 -5.23 17.26
CA MET A 1 14.82 -3.89 17.81
C MET A 1 14.76 -2.86 16.68
N LYS A 2 14.33 -1.63 16.97
CA LYS A 2 14.20 -0.56 15.97
C LYS A 2 15.38 0.38 16.08
N GLU A 3 15.88 0.87 14.94
CA GLU A 3 16.98 1.82 14.85
C GLU A 3 16.57 3.02 14.01
N ASN A 4 17.32 4.12 14.14
CA ASN A 4 17.09 5.34 13.35
C ASN A 4 15.65 5.85 13.44
N ILE A 5 15.16 5.99 14.66
CA ILE A 5 13.78 6.37 14.92
C ILE A 5 13.63 7.87 14.68
N GLU A 6 12.77 8.24 13.75
CA GLU A 6 12.41 9.61 13.41
C GLU A 6 10.89 9.79 13.41
N GLU A 7 10.43 10.98 13.78
CA GLU A 7 9.00 11.29 13.68
C GLU A 7 8.59 11.53 12.23
N ILE A 8 7.37 11.11 11.89
CA ILE A 8 6.76 11.41 10.60
C ILE A 8 6.26 12.86 10.62
N THR A 9 6.80 13.70 9.75
CA THR A 9 6.54 15.16 9.75
C THR A 9 5.60 15.63 8.64
N ASN A 10 5.32 14.80 7.64
CA ASN A 10 4.54 15.15 6.44
C ASN A 10 3.22 14.39 6.35
N GLY A 11 2.56 14.14 7.48
CA GLY A 11 1.35 13.33 7.54
C GLY A 11 0.21 13.90 6.71
N ILE A 12 -0.10 15.19 6.84
CA ILE A 12 -1.17 15.86 6.10
C ILE A 12 -0.90 15.83 4.58
N GLU A 13 0.31 16.19 4.16
CA GLU A 13 0.67 16.20 2.75
C GLU A 13 0.56 14.82 2.11
N THR A 14 0.98 13.80 2.85
CA THR A 14 0.88 12.41 2.40
C THR A 14 -0.58 11.97 2.28
N VAL A 15 -1.39 12.26 3.29
CA VAL A 15 -2.82 11.91 3.29
C VAL A 15 -3.58 12.61 2.15
N LYS A 16 -3.25 13.85 1.81
CA LYS A 16 -3.84 14.55 0.67
C LYS A 16 -3.63 13.84 -0.66
N LYS A 17 -2.56 13.08 -0.79
CA LYS A 17 -2.27 12.31 -2.02
C LYS A 17 -2.97 10.97 -2.06
N LEU A 18 -3.46 10.48 -0.93
CA LEU A 18 -4.21 9.23 -0.86
C LEU A 18 -5.61 9.42 -1.43
N LYS A 19 -6.12 8.38 -2.07
CA LYS A 19 -7.45 8.37 -2.68
C LYS A 19 -8.30 7.26 -2.07
N PRO A 20 -8.94 7.52 -0.90
CA PRO A 20 -9.88 6.54 -0.35
C PRO A 20 -10.99 6.28 -1.36
N SER A 21 -11.26 5.03 -1.63
CA SER A 21 -12.14 4.63 -2.72
C SER A 21 -13.10 3.53 -2.31
N THR A 22 -14.20 3.42 -3.03
CA THR A 22 -15.05 2.23 -3.00
C THR A 22 -14.83 1.44 -4.28
N TYR A 23 -14.82 0.13 -4.17
CA TYR A 23 -14.60 -0.74 -5.32
C TYR A 23 -15.33 -2.06 -5.15
N ASN A 24 -15.49 -2.78 -6.25
CA ASN A 24 -15.96 -4.16 -6.25
C ASN A 24 -14.80 -5.09 -6.59
N ILE A 25 -14.77 -6.26 -5.99
CA ILE A 25 -13.81 -7.31 -6.34
C ILE A 25 -14.24 -7.95 -7.66
N ARG A 26 -13.30 -8.11 -8.58
CA ARG A 26 -13.59 -8.79 -9.84
C ARG A 26 -13.83 -10.28 -9.61
N LYS A 27 -14.87 -10.83 -10.23
CA LYS A 27 -15.16 -12.28 -10.19
C LYS A 27 -14.02 -13.13 -10.71
N SER A 28 -13.21 -12.62 -11.61
CA SER A 28 -12.00 -13.29 -12.09
C SER A 28 -10.93 -13.47 -11.01
N TYR A 29 -10.92 -12.58 -10.02
CA TYR A 29 -10.02 -12.66 -8.88
C TYR A 29 -10.62 -13.49 -7.74
N ASN A 30 -11.86 -13.21 -7.38
CA ASN A 30 -12.59 -13.97 -6.36
C ASN A 30 -14.00 -14.32 -6.86
N PRO A 31 -14.19 -15.54 -7.43
CA PRO A 31 -15.50 -15.98 -7.92
C PRO A 31 -16.59 -16.00 -6.87
N ASN A 32 -16.22 -16.13 -5.59
CA ASN A 32 -17.14 -16.21 -4.47
C ASN A 32 -17.45 -14.85 -3.82
N ASP A 33 -16.92 -13.76 -4.39
CA ASP A 33 -17.21 -12.43 -3.88
C ASP A 33 -18.71 -12.13 -3.95
N ASP A 34 -19.25 -11.52 -2.89
CA ASP A 34 -20.68 -11.25 -2.76
C ASP A 34 -21.18 -10.08 -3.63
N GLY A 35 -20.29 -9.46 -4.38
CA GLY A 35 -20.60 -8.33 -5.26
C GLY A 35 -20.82 -7.00 -4.56
N LYS A 36 -20.65 -6.95 -3.25
CA LYS A 36 -20.79 -5.71 -2.49
C LYS A 36 -19.60 -4.78 -2.71
N LYS A 37 -19.81 -3.51 -2.42
CA LYS A 37 -18.73 -2.53 -2.44
C LYS A 37 -17.87 -2.65 -1.20
N HIS A 38 -16.57 -2.59 -1.43
CA HIS A 38 -15.54 -2.53 -0.40
C HIS A 38 -14.99 -1.11 -0.31
N HIS A 39 -14.51 -0.73 0.86
CA HIS A 39 -13.81 0.53 1.08
C HIS A 39 -12.31 0.25 1.20
N GLY A 40 -11.49 1.07 0.58
CA GLY A 40 -10.05 0.92 0.69
C GLY A 40 -9.30 1.82 -0.29
N PHE A 41 -8.10 1.38 -0.65
CA PHE A 41 -7.22 2.08 -1.55
C PHE A 41 -6.83 1.18 -2.72
N ILE A 42 -6.44 1.80 -3.81
CA ILE A 42 -5.85 1.10 -4.95
C ILE A 42 -4.33 1.07 -4.76
N ALA A 43 -3.73 -0.12 -4.83
CA ALA A 43 -2.34 -0.34 -4.41
C ALA A 43 -1.32 0.56 -5.14
N HIS A 44 -1.39 0.66 -6.47
CA HIS A 44 -0.45 1.50 -7.20
C HIS A 44 -0.63 3.01 -6.92
N GLU A 45 -1.83 3.45 -6.59
CA GLU A 45 -2.08 4.84 -6.17
C GLU A 45 -1.46 5.12 -4.80
N VAL A 46 -1.51 4.16 -3.88
CA VAL A 46 -0.80 4.27 -2.59
C VAL A 46 0.71 4.31 -2.79
N GLN A 47 1.23 3.48 -3.68
CA GLN A 47 2.66 3.44 -3.99
C GLN A 47 3.15 4.76 -4.57
N GLU A 48 2.36 5.41 -5.42
CA GLU A 48 2.67 6.74 -5.96
C GLU A 48 2.62 7.83 -4.89
N ALA A 49 1.67 7.74 -3.95
CA ALA A 49 1.54 8.69 -2.86
C ALA A 49 2.65 8.56 -1.81
N ILE A 50 3.15 7.34 -1.59
CA ILE A 50 4.14 7.02 -0.54
C ILE A 50 5.28 6.20 -1.15
N PRO A 51 6.11 6.82 -2.04
CA PRO A 51 7.06 6.05 -2.87
C PRO A 51 8.25 5.46 -2.10
N ASN A 52 8.58 6.00 -0.92
CA ASN A 52 9.81 5.65 -0.19
C ASN A 52 9.62 4.68 0.98
N ILE A 53 8.41 4.16 1.14
CA ILE A 53 8.10 3.23 2.23
C ILE A 53 7.77 1.86 1.65
N GLY A 54 8.77 0.99 1.61
CA GLY A 54 8.72 -0.29 0.91
C GLY A 54 7.78 -1.34 1.50
N ASN A 55 7.21 -1.11 2.69
CA ASN A 55 6.43 -2.12 3.39
C ASN A 55 4.90 -1.92 3.27
N ILE A 56 4.45 -0.85 2.63
CA ILE A 56 3.02 -0.55 2.54
C ILE A 56 2.39 -1.27 1.36
N VAL A 57 3.06 -1.25 0.22
CA VAL A 57 2.58 -1.89 -1.01
C VAL A 57 3.56 -2.97 -1.43
N SER A 58 3.04 -4.17 -1.65
CA SER A 58 3.80 -5.30 -2.21
C SER A 58 3.51 -5.45 -3.70
N GLY A 59 4.49 -6.01 -4.41
CA GLY A 59 4.37 -6.30 -5.83
C GLY A 59 4.54 -5.07 -6.73
N THR A 60 4.40 -5.30 -8.02
CA THR A 60 4.56 -4.29 -9.06
C THR A 60 3.24 -4.15 -9.84
N LYS A 61 2.89 -2.92 -10.19
CA LYS A 61 1.72 -2.64 -11.02
C LYS A 61 1.81 -3.39 -12.35
N ASP A 62 0.70 -4.02 -12.73
CA ASP A 62 0.57 -4.77 -13.99
C ASP A 62 1.54 -5.95 -14.13
N ALA A 63 2.15 -6.42 -13.03
CA ALA A 63 2.99 -7.59 -13.04
C ALA A 63 2.19 -8.87 -13.34
N MET A 64 2.85 -9.81 -14.00
CA MET A 64 2.33 -11.16 -14.23
C MET A 64 3.04 -12.15 -13.32
N GLU A 65 2.37 -13.26 -13.00
CA GLU A 65 2.98 -14.31 -12.20
C GLU A 65 4.22 -14.87 -12.88
N GLU A 66 5.32 -14.93 -12.16
CA GLU A 66 6.58 -15.47 -12.64
C GLU A 66 6.59 -17.00 -12.58
N VAL A 67 7.23 -17.62 -13.55
CA VAL A 67 7.40 -19.07 -13.59
C VAL A 67 8.75 -19.42 -12.96
N PHE A 68 8.74 -20.36 -12.00
CA PHE A 68 9.91 -20.83 -11.29
C PHE A 68 10.20 -22.30 -11.61
N TYR A 69 11.47 -22.67 -11.57
CA TYR A 69 11.88 -24.08 -11.73
C TYR A 69 11.47 -24.91 -10.51
N GLY A 70 11.12 -26.18 -10.75
CA GLY A 70 10.91 -27.17 -9.70
C GLY A 70 9.65 -26.97 -8.85
N VAL A 71 8.66 -26.24 -9.35
CA VAL A 71 7.37 -26.03 -8.67
C VAL A 71 6.49 -27.27 -8.72
N ASN A 72 6.55 -28.02 -9.84
CA ASN A 72 5.83 -29.29 -10.04
C ASN A 72 6.81 -30.45 -9.98
N GLU A 73 6.32 -31.64 -9.58
CA GLU A 73 7.14 -32.86 -9.47
C GLU A 73 7.80 -33.27 -10.78
N ASP A 74 7.14 -33.00 -11.91
CA ASP A 74 7.61 -33.34 -13.24
C ASP A 74 8.51 -32.25 -13.87
N ASP A 75 8.77 -31.16 -13.16
CA ASP A 75 9.59 -30.07 -13.68
C ASP A 75 11.05 -30.51 -13.78
N VAL A 76 11.63 -30.29 -14.94
CA VAL A 76 13.07 -30.51 -15.17
C VAL A 76 13.81 -29.23 -14.87
N VAL A 77 14.71 -29.29 -13.86
CA VAL A 77 15.57 -28.16 -13.51
C VAL A 77 16.89 -28.30 -14.29
N PRO A 78 17.23 -27.34 -15.16
CA PRO A 78 18.48 -27.40 -15.94
C PRO A 78 19.73 -27.41 -15.06
N GLU A 79 20.82 -27.92 -15.61
CA GLU A 79 22.13 -27.86 -14.96
C GLU A 79 22.51 -26.39 -14.65
N GLY A 80 22.99 -26.12 -13.45
CA GLY A 80 23.32 -24.78 -12.99
C GLY A 80 22.17 -23.98 -12.42
N LYS A 81 20.94 -24.53 -12.44
CA LYS A 81 19.75 -23.94 -11.83
C LYS A 81 19.29 -24.78 -10.64
N LYS A 82 18.55 -24.14 -9.74
CA LYS A 82 17.93 -24.78 -8.57
C LYS A 82 16.42 -24.65 -8.61
N ALA A 83 15.72 -25.55 -7.95
CA ALA A 83 14.30 -25.40 -7.67
C ALA A 83 14.05 -24.06 -6.96
N GLY A 84 13.09 -23.30 -7.43
CA GLY A 84 12.79 -21.94 -6.93
C GLY A 84 13.49 -20.81 -7.67
N ASP A 85 14.45 -21.10 -8.55
CA ASP A 85 15.04 -20.08 -9.43
C ASP A 85 14.03 -19.64 -10.49
N SER A 86 14.09 -18.36 -10.90
CA SER A 86 13.26 -17.85 -11.97
C SER A 86 13.63 -18.46 -13.32
N THR A 87 12.61 -18.81 -14.10
CA THR A 87 12.81 -19.23 -15.50
C THR A 87 13.02 -18.05 -16.44
N GLY A 88 12.80 -16.81 -15.98
CA GLY A 88 12.79 -15.61 -16.82
C GLY A 88 11.52 -15.48 -17.68
N THR A 89 10.54 -16.36 -17.50
CA THR A 89 9.24 -16.33 -18.20
C THR A 89 8.10 -16.04 -17.23
N PHE A 90 6.99 -15.54 -17.76
CA PHE A 90 5.82 -15.15 -16.99
C PHE A 90 4.57 -15.84 -17.54
N THR A 91 3.59 -16.08 -16.68
CA THR A 91 2.27 -16.56 -17.09
C THR A 91 1.43 -15.40 -17.61
N ASP A 92 0.24 -15.70 -18.13
CA ASP A 92 -0.78 -14.72 -18.49
C ASP A 92 -1.68 -14.32 -17.30
N LYS A 93 -1.37 -14.83 -16.11
CA LYS A 93 -2.08 -14.50 -14.88
C LYS A 93 -1.47 -13.27 -14.20
N PRO A 94 -2.31 -12.28 -13.82
CA PRO A 94 -1.81 -11.13 -13.07
C PRO A 94 -1.25 -11.51 -11.71
N ASP A 95 -0.12 -10.92 -11.35
CA ASP A 95 0.42 -10.93 -9.99
C ASP A 95 -0.02 -9.63 -9.30
N TYR A 96 -1.08 -9.72 -8.52
CA TYR A 96 -1.72 -8.55 -7.92
C TYR A 96 -0.90 -7.95 -6.80
N GLN A 97 -0.88 -6.63 -6.75
CA GLN A 97 -0.30 -5.89 -5.63
C GLN A 97 -1.17 -6.03 -4.39
N GLY A 98 -0.53 -5.99 -3.23
CA GLY A 98 -1.20 -5.95 -1.92
C GLY A 98 -0.92 -4.66 -1.18
N ILE A 99 -1.78 -4.31 -0.23
CA ILE A 99 -1.61 -3.17 0.67
C ILE A 99 -1.57 -3.68 2.11
N ASP A 100 -0.56 -3.26 2.86
CA ASP A 100 -0.54 -3.45 4.31
C ASP A 100 -1.10 -2.19 5.00
N TYR A 101 -2.37 -2.22 5.31
CA TYR A 101 -3.06 -1.10 5.96
C TYR A 101 -2.49 -0.77 7.34
N GLY A 102 -1.97 -1.75 8.07
CA GLY A 102 -1.33 -1.53 9.37
C GLY A 102 -0.15 -0.57 9.29
N HIS A 103 0.63 -0.63 8.22
CA HIS A 103 1.75 0.30 8.00
C HIS A 103 1.32 1.72 7.61
N MET A 104 0.07 1.92 7.24
CA MET A 104 -0.50 3.24 6.98
C MET A 104 -0.94 3.96 8.26
N THR A 105 -1.22 3.21 9.32
CA THR A 105 -1.71 3.75 10.59
C THR A 105 -0.82 4.84 11.19
N PRO A 106 0.53 4.69 11.25
CA PRO A 106 1.40 5.76 11.75
C PRO A 106 1.32 7.05 10.94
N ILE A 107 1.13 6.95 9.63
CA ILE A 107 0.99 8.11 8.74
C ILE A 107 -0.32 8.84 9.04
N LEU A 108 -1.41 8.10 9.22
CA LEU A 108 -2.70 8.66 9.60
C LEU A 108 -2.63 9.32 10.98
N ALA A 109 -1.96 8.69 11.94
CA ALA A 109 -1.74 9.26 13.27
C ALA A 109 -0.93 10.56 13.20
N ALA A 110 0.12 10.62 12.39
CA ALA A 110 0.91 11.83 12.18
C ALA A 110 0.06 12.96 11.58
N ALA A 111 -0.76 12.65 10.58
CA ALA A 111 -1.68 13.62 9.97
C ALA A 111 -2.70 14.17 10.99
N ILE A 112 -3.26 13.30 11.82
CA ILE A 112 -4.19 13.69 12.88
C ILE A 112 -3.51 14.60 13.89
N LYS A 113 -2.30 14.29 14.35
CA LYS A 113 -1.53 15.13 15.25
C LYS A 113 -1.25 16.51 14.67
N GLU A 114 -0.87 16.59 13.42
CA GLU A 114 -0.67 17.87 12.72
C GLU A 114 -1.98 18.67 12.65
N LEU A 115 -3.11 18.01 12.35
CA LEU A 115 -4.43 18.64 12.34
C LEU A 115 -4.85 19.14 13.71
N ILE A 116 -4.59 18.39 14.78
CA ILE A 116 -4.85 18.81 16.16
C ILE A 116 -4.10 20.11 16.45
N THR A 117 -2.82 20.17 16.12
CA THR A 117 -2.01 21.38 16.33
C THR A 117 -2.57 22.58 15.54
N LYS A 118 -2.95 22.36 14.28
CA LYS A 118 -3.55 23.42 13.44
C LYS A 118 -4.88 23.90 14.00
N VAL A 119 -5.73 22.99 14.46
CA VAL A 119 -7.02 23.34 15.06
C VAL A 119 -6.82 24.14 16.35
N GLU A 120 -5.92 23.71 17.23
CA GLU A 120 -5.60 24.42 18.48
C GLU A 120 -5.06 25.84 18.21
N THR A 121 -4.21 25.98 17.20
CA THR A 121 -3.70 27.29 16.76
C THR A 121 -4.82 28.18 16.27
N LEU A 122 -5.70 27.65 15.41
CA LEU A 122 -6.86 28.39 14.89
C LEU A 122 -7.86 28.78 15.98
N GLU A 123 -8.09 27.91 16.95
CA GLU A 123 -8.94 28.20 18.12
C GLU A 123 -8.37 29.37 18.93
N ALA A 124 -7.05 29.38 19.15
CA ALA A 124 -6.37 30.48 19.85
C ALA A 124 -6.46 31.77 19.05
N GLU A 125 -6.29 31.75 17.74
CA GLU A 125 -6.42 32.92 16.87
C GLU A 125 -7.86 33.46 16.86
N VAL A 126 -8.85 32.58 16.80
CA VAL A 126 -10.26 32.96 16.86
C VAL A 126 -10.58 33.60 18.22
N ALA A 127 -10.10 33.04 19.32
CA ALA A 127 -10.28 33.61 20.65
C ALA A 127 -9.64 35.02 20.74
N THR A 128 -8.46 35.21 20.18
CA THR A 128 -7.79 36.53 20.11
C THR A 128 -8.60 37.53 19.33
N LEU A 129 -9.10 37.15 18.15
CA LEU A 129 -9.94 38.01 17.31
C LEU A 129 -11.27 38.38 17.96
N LYS A 130 -11.87 37.45 18.70
CA LYS A 130 -13.12 37.70 19.44
C LYS A 130 -12.92 38.61 20.65
N GLY A 131 -11.73 38.55 21.27
CA GLY A 131 -11.36 39.37 22.40
C GLY A 131 -10.88 40.78 22.07
N SER A 132 -10.80 41.05 20.78
CA SER A 132 -10.29 42.37 20.29
C SER A 132 -11.36 43.44 20.28
#